data_c8470c4606d2c49c5e6a3cc3b0e6e97c
#
_entry.id   c8470c4606d2c49c5e6a3cc3b0e6e97c
#
_cell.length_a   1.000
_cell.length_b   1.000
_cell.length_c   1.000
_cell.angle_alpha   90.00
_cell.angle_beta   90.00
_cell.angle_gamma   90.00
#
_symmetry.space_group_name_H-M   'P 1'
#
loop_
_entity.id
_entity.type
_entity.pdbx_description
1 polymer ?
#
loop_
_entity_poly.entity_id
_entity_poly.type
_entity_poly.pdbx_seq_one_letter_code
_entity_poly.pdbx_strand_id
1 'polypeptide(L)'
;MILQNFYRCISFLCGLLLITSAVRLNAAQQTVSAAAASTGFVEVDGGKLYYEEGGQGRQTVVLIHDGVVNSAVWNEIWPEFCQHFHTVRYDRRGFGKSPAATSWYSEIDDLAAVLHHLHLGRASLVGSSHGGQLAIDFTLARPESVQELVLVGPVLSGMPYTQHFLDRGKDAFALLQKNDVKGAIAEWSKDKYLIASQNEAARRKLLDLLTASPQDMTHEANDMIMTPKPAIGRLDEIKAPTLIITGAADIPDVQAHAGAIEAGIPSARRVVMEGVGHVLYLEKPAEFARLAINFLEANQLAEPRQELRSQGD
;
A
#
# COMPACT_ATOMS: atom_id res chain seq x y z
N MET A 1 -46.17 36.07 60.26
CA MET A 1 -47.50 35.61 60.79
C MET A 1 -47.60 34.20 60.27
N ILE A 2 -47.19 33.26 61.07
CA ILE A 2 -48.08 32.25 61.69
C ILE A 2 -48.28 31.09 60.72
N LEU A 3 -47.91 29.98 60.94
CA LEU A 3 -47.70 28.88 61.91
C LEU A 3 -47.68 27.60 61.03
N GLN A 4 -46.67 26.70 61.14
CA GLN A 4 -46.73 25.54 62.07
C GLN A 4 -47.92 24.64 61.79
N ASN A 5 -47.80 23.40 61.56
CA ASN A 5 -47.18 22.28 62.24
C ASN A 5 -47.73 20.97 61.66
N PHE A 6 -46.92 19.95 61.70
CA PHE A 6 -47.05 18.67 62.42
C PHE A 6 -48.09 17.66 61.90
N TYR A 7 -47.74 16.48 61.61
CA TYR A 7 -47.46 15.18 62.25
C TYR A 7 -47.41 14.08 61.23
N ARG A 8 -46.36 13.29 61.16
CA ARG A 8 -46.14 11.97 61.78
C ARG A 8 -47.27 10.95 61.59
N CYS A 9 -47.03 9.89 60.89
CA CYS A 9 -46.69 8.54 61.36
C CYS A 9 -47.13 7.42 60.45
N ILE A 10 -46.21 6.46 60.22
CA ILE A 10 -46.33 5.02 60.33
C ILE A 10 -46.81 4.25 59.10
N SER A 11 -45.80 3.62 58.48
CA SER A 11 -45.67 2.20 58.09
C SER A 11 -46.85 1.48 57.44
N PHE A 12 -46.66 1.03 56.21
CA PHE A 12 -46.74 -0.40 55.94
C PHE A 12 -45.92 -0.78 54.73
N LEU A 13 -45.11 -1.81 54.87
CA LEU A 13 -44.35 -2.53 53.87
C LEU A 13 -45.26 -2.93 52.71
N CYS A 14 -44.80 -2.65 51.50
CA CYS A 14 -44.99 -3.61 50.41
C CYS A 14 -43.80 -3.48 49.48
N GLY A 15 -42.93 -4.44 49.57
CA GLY A 15 -41.75 -4.56 48.71
C GLY A 15 -42.18 -4.84 47.30
N LEU A 16 -41.75 -3.95 46.38
CA LEU A 16 -41.65 -4.26 44.97
C LEU A 16 -40.18 -4.22 44.61
N LEU A 17 -39.57 -5.38 44.58
CA LEU A 17 -38.24 -5.56 44.03
C LEU A 17 -38.32 -5.23 42.53
N LEU A 18 -37.96 -4.00 42.16
CA LEU A 18 -37.59 -3.70 40.79
C LEU A 18 -36.17 -4.22 40.58
N ILE A 19 -36.09 -5.42 40.07
CA ILE A 19 -34.86 -5.99 39.51
C ILE A 19 -34.57 -5.20 38.23
N THR A 20 -33.82 -4.12 38.32
CA THR A 20 -33.18 -3.50 37.19
C THR A 20 -32.07 -4.44 36.72
N SER A 21 -32.40 -5.33 35.78
CA SER A 21 -31.44 -6.06 35.02
C SER A 21 -30.65 -5.06 34.19
N ALA A 22 -29.56 -4.58 34.74
CA ALA A 22 -28.52 -3.92 33.96
C ALA A 22 -27.93 -4.97 33.02
N VAL A 23 -28.48 -5.05 31.80
CA VAL A 23 -27.83 -5.70 30.68
C VAL A 23 -26.55 -4.90 30.43
N ARG A 24 -25.47 -5.33 31.07
CA ARG A 24 -24.12 -4.93 30.65
C ARG A 24 -23.94 -5.53 29.25
N LEU A 25 -24.13 -4.69 28.23
CA LEU A 25 -23.50 -4.94 26.92
C LEU A 25 -22.00 -4.94 27.19
N ASN A 26 -21.46 -6.11 27.46
CA ASN A 26 -20.05 -6.36 27.27
C ASN A 26 -19.83 -6.37 25.76
N ALA A 27 -19.63 -5.18 25.19
CA ALA A 27 -18.90 -5.07 23.94
C ALA A 27 -17.48 -5.58 24.26
N ALA A 28 -17.30 -6.89 24.18
CA ALA A 28 -15.99 -7.46 24.03
C ALA A 28 -15.43 -6.84 22.75
N GLN A 29 -14.67 -5.77 22.89
CA GLN A 29 -13.66 -5.41 21.92
C GLN A 29 -12.75 -6.64 21.84
N GLN A 30 -13.06 -7.54 20.94
CA GLN A 30 -12.08 -8.46 20.41
C GLN A 30 -11.01 -7.56 19.77
N THR A 31 -10.00 -7.22 20.55
CA THR A 31 -8.70 -6.90 20.01
C THR A 31 -8.28 -8.17 19.27
N VAL A 32 -8.60 -8.22 17.97
CA VAL A 32 -7.97 -9.17 17.07
C VAL A 32 -6.50 -8.84 17.21
N SER A 33 -5.77 -9.68 17.94
CA SER A 33 -4.33 -9.63 17.99
C SER A 33 -3.89 -9.67 16.52
N ALA A 34 -3.38 -8.56 16.01
CA ALA A 34 -2.74 -8.58 14.71
C ALA A 34 -1.73 -9.72 14.78
N ALA A 35 -1.95 -10.77 13.98
CA ALA A 35 -1.05 -11.93 13.99
C ALA A 35 0.36 -11.40 13.86
N ALA A 36 1.25 -11.83 14.75
CA ALA A 36 2.59 -11.29 14.86
C ALA A 36 3.23 -11.29 13.48
N ALA A 37 3.67 -10.11 13.04
CA ALA A 37 4.33 -9.98 11.75
C ALA A 37 5.59 -10.86 11.77
N SER A 38 5.72 -11.74 10.79
CA SER A 38 6.95 -12.48 10.53
C SER A 38 7.84 -11.64 9.62
N THR A 39 9.15 -11.70 9.83
CA THR A 39 10.11 -10.95 9.01
C THR A 39 11.27 -11.85 8.62
N GLY A 40 11.85 -11.62 7.46
CA GLY A 40 12.97 -12.41 6.99
C GLY A 40 13.67 -11.79 5.79
N PHE A 41 14.50 -12.61 5.17
CA PHE A 41 15.18 -12.30 3.92
C PHE A 41 14.93 -13.39 2.89
N VAL A 42 14.69 -12.98 1.66
CA VAL A 42 14.67 -13.85 0.49
C VAL A 42 16.02 -13.73 -0.20
N GLU A 43 16.73 -14.85 -0.34
CA GLU A 43 17.96 -14.89 -1.13
C GLU A 43 17.60 -14.82 -2.63
N VAL A 44 18.30 -13.94 -3.35
CA VAL A 44 18.12 -13.67 -4.77
C VAL A 44 19.50 -13.54 -5.43
N ASP A 45 19.56 -13.65 -6.75
CA ASP A 45 20.82 -13.50 -7.47
C ASP A 45 21.46 -12.14 -7.19
N GLY A 46 22.70 -12.16 -6.69
CA GLY A 46 23.45 -10.95 -6.33
C GLY A 46 22.93 -10.17 -5.12
N GLY A 47 22.18 -10.83 -4.19
CA GLY A 47 21.73 -10.17 -2.96
C GLY A 47 20.62 -10.86 -2.22
N LYS A 48 19.93 -10.10 -1.38
CA LYS A 48 18.76 -10.56 -0.62
C LYS A 48 17.75 -9.45 -0.46
N LEU A 49 16.48 -9.81 -0.27
CA LEU A 49 15.36 -8.89 -0.10
C LEU A 49 14.77 -9.07 1.29
N TYR A 50 14.66 -7.99 2.04
CA TYR A 50 13.95 -7.98 3.31
C TYR A 50 12.44 -7.99 3.06
N TYR A 51 11.71 -8.80 3.80
CA TYR A 51 10.26 -8.84 3.77
C TYR A 51 9.64 -8.86 5.16
N GLU A 52 8.37 -8.48 5.21
CA GLU A 52 7.48 -8.64 6.35
C GLU A 52 6.17 -9.25 5.86
N GLU A 53 5.61 -10.19 6.63
CA GLU A 53 4.30 -10.76 6.38
C GLU A 53 3.44 -10.72 7.64
N GLY A 54 2.14 -10.58 7.48
CA GLY A 54 1.18 -10.53 8.58
C GLY A 54 -0.24 -10.81 8.11
N GLY A 55 -1.15 -10.97 9.08
CA GLY A 55 -2.53 -11.34 8.79
C GLY A 55 -2.70 -12.82 8.47
N GLN A 56 -3.96 -13.28 8.45
CA GLN A 56 -4.33 -14.69 8.22
C GLN A 56 -5.49 -14.80 7.21
N GLY A 57 -5.69 -13.78 6.39
CA GLY A 57 -6.68 -13.81 5.31
C GLY A 57 -6.37 -14.90 4.29
N ARG A 58 -7.40 -15.39 3.61
CA ARG A 58 -7.23 -16.44 2.58
C ARG A 58 -6.57 -15.92 1.32
N GLN A 59 -6.78 -14.65 1.01
CA GLN A 59 -6.17 -13.97 -0.13
C GLN A 59 -4.85 -13.35 0.32
N THR A 60 -3.83 -13.49 -0.53
CA THR A 60 -2.55 -12.82 -0.32
C THR A 60 -2.52 -11.50 -1.07
N VAL A 61 -2.06 -10.45 -0.38
CA VAL A 61 -1.81 -9.12 -0.94
C VAL A 61 -0.34 -8.76 -0.76
N VAL A 62 0.33 -8.39 -1.84
CA VAL A 62 1.72 -7.91 -1.81
C VAL A 62 1.75 -6.41 -2.03
N LEU A 63 2.31 -5.67 -1.08
CA LEU A 63 2.48 -4.21 -1.13
C LEU A 63 3.87 -3.87 -1.67
N ILE A 64 3.92 -3.17 -2.80
CA ILE A 64 5.15 -2.80 -3.51
C ILE A 64 5.33 -1.29 -3.42
N HIS A 65 6.39 -0.86 -2.72
CA HIS A 65 6.66 0.56 -2.48
C HIS A 65 7.13 1.31 -3.74
N ASP A 66 7.10 2.62 -3.69
CA ASP A 66 7.53 3.52 -4.76
C ASP A 66 9.07 3.59 -4.95
N GLY A 67 9.55 4.53 -5.75
CA GLY A 67 10.96 4.68 -6.08
C GLY A 67 11.75 5.61 -5.15
N VAL A 68 11.19 6.04 -4.03
CA VAL A 68 11.81 7.07 -3.16
C VAL A 68 11.93 6.62 -1.70
N VAL A 69 10.98 5.80 -1.23
CA VAL A 69 10.93 5.25 0.14
C VAL A 69 10.78 3.74 0.10
N ASN A 70 11.10 3.08 1.20
CA ASN A 70 11.01 1.63 1.37
C ASN A 70 9.61 1.16 1.85
N SER A 71 9.47 -0.12 2.16
CA SER A 71 8.21 -0.74 2.58
C SER A 71 7.58 -0.13 3.84
N ALA A 72 8.34 0.63 4.64
CA ALA A 72 7.80 1.32 5.81
C ALA A 72 6.75 2.40 5.45
N VAL A 73 6.69 2.83 4.19
CA VAL A 73 5.66 3.75 3.70
C VAL A 73 4.24 3.20 3.89
N TRP A 74 4.08 1.89 3.99
CA TRP A 74 2.82 1.19 4.21
C TRP A 74 2.40 1.08 5.68
N ASN A 75 3.20 1.58 6.65
CA ASN A 75 2.96 1.41 8.09
C ASN A 75 1.56 1.85 8.53
N GLU A 76 1.02 2.94 7.95
CA GLU A 76 -0.29 3.48 8.33
C GLU A 76 -1.46 2.56 7.94
N ILE A 77 -1.32 1.79 6.89
CA ILE A 77 -2.37 0.92 6.36
C ILE A 77 -2.14 -0.56 6.68
N TRP A 78 -0.92 -0.91 7.07
CA TRP A 78 -0.52 -2.29 7.35
C TRP A 78 -1.46 -3.02 8.31
N PRO A 79 -1.84 -2.44 9.49
CA PRO A 79 -2.71 -3.14 10.44
C PRO A 79 -4.07 -3.47 9.85
N GLU A 80 -4.65 -2.57 9.03
CA GLU A 80 -5.96 -2.76 8.43
C GLU A 80 -5.89 -3.84 7.33
N PHE A 81 -4.88 -3.81 6.47
CA PHE A 81 -4.69 -4.87 5.47
C PHE A 81 -4.50 -6.24 6.12
N CYS A 82 -3.74 -6.35 7.20
CA CYS A 82 -3.54 -7.60 7.94
C CYS A 82 -4.82 -8.13 8.62
N GLN A 83 -5.83 -7.31 8.85
CA GLN A 83 -7.13 -7.76 9.35
C GLN A 83 -7.95 -8.49 8.27
N HIS A 84 -7.74 -8.15 7.00
CA HIS A 84 -8.52 -8.66 5.86
C HIS A 84 -7.78 -9.74 5.06
N PHE A 85 -6.44 -9.62 4.95
CA PHE A 85 -5.63 -10.42 4.05
C PHE A 85 -4.42 -11.05 4.75
N HIS A 86 -3.86 -12.08 4.14
CA HIS A 86 -2.44 -12.39 4.32
C HIS A 86 -1.65 -11.34 3.56
N THR A 87 -1.00 -10.42 4.27
CA THR A 87 -0.35 -9.25 3.70
C THR A 87 1.15 -9.41 3.74
N VAL A 88 1.81 -9.17 2.61
CA VAL A 88 3.26 -9.17 2.45
C VAL A 88 3.71 -7.80 1.97
N ARG A 89 4.82 -7.32 2.51
CA ARG A 89 5.56 -6.17 1.96
C ARG A 89 7.03 -6.48 1.97
N TYR A 90 7.77 -5.92 1.05
CA TYR A 90 9.21 -6.14 0.98
C TYR A 90 9.94 -4.85 0.54
N ASP A 91 11.20 -4.74 0.94
CA ASP A 91 12.08 -3.68 0.45
C ASP A 91 12.69 -4.13 -0.87
N ARG A 92 12.49 -3.36 -1.94
CA ARG A 92 13.15 -3.60 -3.22
C ARG A 92 14.66 -3.40 -3.06
N ARG A 93 15.46 -3.90 -3.99
CA ARG A 93 16.93 -3.80 -3.92
C ARG A 93 17.41 -2.37 -3.73
N GLY A 94 18.34 -2.17 -2.79
CA GLY A 94 18.90 -0.88 -2.46
C GLY A 94 18.03 -0.02 -1.56
N PHE A 95 16.83 -0.47 -1.19
CA PHE A 95 15.92 0.23 -0.30
C PHE A 95 15.85 -0.41 1.08
N GLY A 96 15.65 0.42 2.10
CA GLY A 96 15.41 -0.02 3.46
C GLY A 96 16.48 -0.97 3.99
N LYS A 97 16.08 -2.21 4.28
CA LYS A 97 16.95 -3.28 4.79
C LYS A 97 17.49 -4.20 3.68
N SER A 98 17.03 -4.04 2.45
CA SER A 98 17.55 -4.78 1.29
C SER A 98 18.82 -4.12 0.77
N PRO A 99 19.99 -4.82 0.76
CA PRO A 99 21.21 -4.22 0.24
C PRO A 99 21.10 -3.91 -1.25
N ALA A 100 21.98 -3.03 -1.74
CA ALA A 100 22.15 -2.79 -3.16
C ALA A 100 22.57 -4.09 -3.89
N ALA A 101 22.23 -4.18 -5.17
CA ALA A 101 22.63 -5.30 -6.01
C ALA A 101 24.17 -5.36 -6.14
N THR A 102 24.70 -6.57 -6.20
CA THR A 102 26.11 -6.83 -6.49
C THR A 102 26.34 -7.38 -7.90
N SER A 103 25.27 -7.52 -8.67
CA SER A 103 25.25 -7.97 -10.05
C SER A 103 24.00 -7.47 -10.76
N TRP A 104 23.95 -7.65 -12.07
CA TRP A 104 22.72 -7.38 -12.86
C TRP A 104 21.53 -8.15 -12.29
N TYR A 105 20.38 -7.50 -12.18
CA TYR A 105 19.16 -8.07 -11.59
C TYR A 105 17.90 -7.61 -12.30
N SER A 106 16.83 -8.38 -12.12
CA SER A 106 15.49 -8.08 -12.62
C SER A 106 14.54 -7.94 -11.44
N GLU A 107 13.84 -6.81 -11.32
CA GLU A 107 12.81 -6.62 -10.29
C GLU A 107 11.63 -7.59 -10.46
N ILE A 108 11.36 -8.02 -11.71
CA ILE A 108 10.36 -9.04 -12.02
C ILE A 108 10.75 -10.38 -11.39
N ASP A 109 12.02 -10.78 -11.54
CA ASP A 109 12.51 -12.03 -10.97
C ASP A 109 12.65 -11.94 -9.45
N ASP A 110 12.98 -10.77 -8.91
CA ASP A 110 12.98 -10.50 -7.48
C ASP A 110 11.59 -10.68 -6.87
N LEU A 111 10.54 -10.11 -7.47
CA LEU A 111 9.16 -10.30 -7.01
C LEU A 111 8.74 -11.78 -7.13
N ALA A 112 9.11 -12.45 -8.22
CA ALA A 112 8.88 -13.89 -8.37
C ALA A 112 9.55 -14.71 -7.27
N ALA A 113 10.80 -14.34 -6.89
CA ALA A 113 11.51 -14.98 -5.79
C ALA A 113 10.83 -14.78 -4.44
N VAL A 114 10.29 -13.59 -4.16
CA VAL A 114 9.49 -13.32 -2.95
C VAL A 114 8.26 -14.22 -2.91
N LEU A 115 7.48 -14.28 -4.01
CA LEU A 115 6.30 -15.14 -4.07
C LEU A 115 6.66 -16.61 -3.89
N HIS A 116 7.72 -17.07 -4.53
CA HIS A 116 8.19 -18.45 -4.44
C HIS A 116 8.69 -18.82 -3.03
N HIS A 117 9.51 -17.97 -2.41
CA HIS A 117 10.04 -18.17 -1.06
C HIS A 117 8.94 -18.32 -0.02
N LEU A 118 7.89 -17.51 -0.14
CA LEU A 118 6.74 -17.52 0.78
C LEU A 118 5.65 -18.52 0.35
N HIS A 119 5.92 -19.37 -0.66
CA HIS A 119 4.98 -20.37 -1.19
C HIS A 119 3.63 -19.79 -1.63
N LEU A 120 3.64 -18.58 -2.19
CA LEU A 120 2.46 -17.88 -2.67
C LEU A 120 2.19 -18.27 -4.13
N GLY A 121 1.07 -18.93 -4.39
CA GLY A 121 0.71 -19.34 -5.77
C GLY A 121 0.24 -18.17 -6.62
N ARG A 122 -0.75 -17.43 -6.13
CA ARG A 122 -1.29 -16.20 -6.75
C ARG A 122 -1.44 -15.14 -5.67
N ALA A 123 -1.18 -13.89 -6.04
CA ALA A 123 -1.32 -12.76 -5.13
C ALA A 123 -1.95 -11.56 -5.84
N SER A 124 -2.67 -10.74 -5.09
CA SER A 124 -3.06 -9.40 -5.53
C SER A 124 -1.92 -8.44 -5.26
N LEU A 125 -1.58 -7.60 -6.23
CA LEU A 125 -0.46 -6.66 -6.12
C LEU A 125 -0.99 -5.25 -5.89
N VAL A 126 -0.51 -4.59 -4.85
CA VAL A 126 -0.77 -3.18 -4.55
C VAL A 126 0.54 -2.44 -4.76
N GLY A 127 0.68 -1.73 -5.88
CA GLY A 127 1.93 -1.07 -6.24
C GLY A 127 1.80 0.44 -6.35
N SER A 128 2.71 1.17 -5.70
CA SER A 128 2.75 2.64 -5.76
C SER A 128 3.84 3.11 -6.72
N SER A 129 3.50 4.08 -7.60
CA SER A 129 4.45 4.74 -8.50
C SER A 129 5.29 3.73 -9.30
N HIS A 130 6.60 3.65 -9.09
CA HIS A 130 7.47 2.63 -9.68
C HIS A 130 7.05 1.20 -9.26
N GLY A 131 6.59 1.00 -8.01
CA GLY A 131 6.01 -0.29 -7.59
C GLY A 131 4.76 -0.65 -8.39
N GLY A 132 3.99 0.35 -8.84
CA GLY A 132 2.87 0.17 -9.78
C GLY A 132 3.34 -0.24 -11.18
N GLN A 133 4.43 0.35 -11.67
CA GLN A 133 5.07 -0.09 -12.91
C GLN A 133 5.52 -1.55 -12.81
N LEU A 134 6.24 -1.89 -11.72
CA LEU A 134 6.67 -3.27 -11.48
C LEU A 134 5.49 -4.24 -11.44
N ALA A 135 4.39 -3.88 -10.79
CA ALA A 135 3.19 -4.72 -10.75
C ALA A 135 2.60 -4.96 -12.15
N ILE A 136 2.58 -3.95 -13.01
CA ILE A 136 2.14 -4.06 -14.41
C ILE A 136 3.11 -4.96 -15.21
N ASP A 137 4.41 -4.67 -15.18
CA ASP A 137 5.43 -5.42 -15.91
C ASP A 137 5.49 -6.89 -15.46
N PHE A 138 5.33 -7.13 -14.15
CA PHE A 138 5.23 -8.47 -13.57
C PHE A 138 3.99 -9.22 -14.06
N THR A 139 2.84 -8.56 -14.10
CA THR A 139 1.59 -9.16 -14.59
C THR A 139 1.70 -9.56 -16.05
N LEU A 140 2.36 -8.76 -16.88
CA LEU A 140 2.62 -9.08 -18.28
C LEU A 140 3.62 -10.23 -18.46
N ALA A 141 4.53 -10.43 -17.51
CA ALA A 141 5.52 -11.50 -17.54
C ALA A 141 5.03 -12.81 -16.89
N ARG A 142 4.15 -12.72 -15.89
CA ARG A 142 3.68 -13.84 -15.05
C ARG A 142 2.17 -13.72 -14.76
N PRO A 143 1.30 -13.67 -15.78
CA PRO A 143 -0.13 -13.41 -15.57
C PRO A 143 -0.82 -14.43 -14.65
N GLU A 144 -0.33 -15.68 -14.62
CA GLU A 144 -0.83 -16.76 -13.77
C GLU A 144 -0.58 -16.52 -12.28
N SER A 145 0.40 -15.69 -11.93
CA SER A 145 0.78 -15.38 -10.54
C SER A 145 0.03 -14.18 -9.96
N VAL A 146 -0.76 -13.47 -10.79
CA VAL A 146 -1.44 -12.24 -10.36
C VAL A 146 -2.95 -12.45 -10.35
N GLN A 147 -3.57 -12.11 -9.23
CA GLN A 147 -5.01 -12.19 -9.05
C GLN A 147 -5.69 -10.88 -9.43
N GLU A 148 -5.23 -9.78 -8.87
CA GLU A 148 -5.76 -8.43 -9.06
C GLU A 148 -4.66 -7.39 -8.96
N LEU A 149 -4.93 -6.20 -9.48
CA LEU A 149 -4.04 -5.06 -9.41
C LEU A 149 -4.71 -3.88 -8.72
N VAL A 150 -4.03 -3.29 -7.73
CA VAL A 150 -4.31 -1.96 -7.20
C VAL A 150 -3.10 -1.07 -7.48
N LEU A 151 -3.24 -0.15 -8.41
CA LEU A 151 -2.18 0.71 -8.91
C LEU A 151 -2.34 2.11 -8.33
N VAL A 152 -1.38 2.56 -7.53
CA VAL A 152 -1.45 3.81 -6.75
C VAL A 152 -0.50 4.83 -7.35
N GLY A 153 -1.03 5.87 -8.00
CA GLY A 153 -0.20 6.84 -8.70
C GLY A 153 0.81 6.17 -9.64
N PRO A 154 0.40 5.19 -10.48
CA PRO A 154 1.33 4.34 -11.20
C PRO A 154 2.07 5.10 -12.29
N VAL A 155 3.31 4.69 -12.55
CA VAL A 155 4.02 5.02 -13.79
C VAL A 155 3.98 3.83 -14.75
N LEU A 156 4.27 4.07 -16.03
CA LEU A 156 4.10 3.09 -17.10
C LEU A 156 5.40 2.91 -17.87
N SER A 157 5.93 1.70 -17.93
CA SER A 157 7.13 1.41 -18.70
C SER A 157 6.92 1.71 -20.19
N GLY A 158 7.90 2.41 -20.80
CA GLY A 158 7.86 2.86 -22.18
C GLY A 158 7.13 4.17 -22.43
N MET A 159 6.46 4.76 -21.45
CA MET A 159 5.89 6.10 -21.56
C MET A 159 6.93 7.14 -21.13
N PRO A 160 7.26 8.14 -21.98
CA PRO A 160 8.26 9.13 -21.62
C PRO A 160 7.75 10.11 -20.57
N TYR A 161 8.68 10.64 -19.76
CA TYR A 161 8.42 11.75 -18.85
C TYR A 161 8.59 13.09 -19.56
N THR A 162 7.79 14.06 -19.15
CA THR A 162 7.92 15.44 -19.64
C THR A 162 9.12 16.14 -18.98
N GLN A 163 9.54 17.27 -19.57
CA GLN A 163 10.58 18.12 -18.96
C GLN A 163 10.16 18.61 -17.57
N HIS A 164 8.86 18.89 -17.37
CA HIS A 164 8.33 19.27 -16.06
C HIS A 164 8.61 18.21 -14.98
N PHE A 165 8.43 16.92 -15.31
CA PHE A 165 8.74 15.84 -14.37
C PHE A 165 10.22 15.81 -14.01
N LEU A 166 11.10 15.90 -15.01
CA LEU A 166 12.56 15.88 -14.83
C LEU A 166 13.07 17.09 -14.02
N ASP A 167 12.48 18.26 -14.25
CA ASP A 167 12.87 19.48 -13.54
C ASP A 167 12.46 19.49 -12.06
N ARG A 168 11.43 18.72 -11.66
CA ARG A 168 10.97 18.64 -10.26
C ARG A 168 12.04 18.15 -9.29
N GLY A 169 12.81 17.16 -9.68
CA GLY A 169 13.87 16.56 -8.85
C GLY A 169 15.22 17.27 -8.94
N LYS A 170 15.35 18.27 -9.81
CA LYS A 170 16.64 18.85 -10.21
C LYS A 170 17.46 19.41 -9.02
N ASP A 171 16.79 20.15 -8.14
CA ASP A 171 17.50 20.79 -7.01
C ASP A 171 17.91 19.76 -5.96
N ALA A 172 17.06 18.78 -5.66
CA ALA A 172 17.42 17.67 -4.78
C ALA A 172 18.55 16.83 -5.38
N PHE A 173 18.51 16.53 -6.68
CA PHE A 173 19.56 15.81 -7.37
C PHE A 173 20.90 16.57 -7.36
N ALA A 174 20.89 17.90 -7.55
CA ALA A 174 22.08 18.73 -7.46
C ALA A 174 22.71 18.72 -6.06
N LEU A 175 21.92 18.53 -5.01
CA LEU A 175 22.39 18.34 -3.63
C LEU A 175 23.00 16.95 -3.43
N LEU A 176 22.37 15.89 -3.98
CA LEU A 176 22.95 14.54 -3.95
C LEU A 176 24.30 14.48 -4.63
N GLN A 177 24.49 15.15 -5.78
CA GLN A 177 25.79 15.24 -6.45
C GLN A 177 26.90 15.91 -5.60
N LYS A 178 26.49 16.72 -4.61
CA LYS A 178 27.39 17.34 -3.63
C LYS A 178 27.55 16.53 -2.35
N ASN A 179 27.01 15.31 -2.30
CA ASN A 179 26.89 14.47 -1.12
C ASN A 179 26.09 15.11 0.04
N ASP A 180 25.24 16.09 -0.26
CA ASP A 180 24.31 16.67 0.72
C ASP A 180 22.97 15.93 0.70
N VAL A 181 22.98 14.70 1.21
CA VAL A 181 21.78 13.85 1.28
C VAL A 181 20.72 14.48 2.16
N LYS A 182 21.10 15.10 3.28
CA LYS A 182 20.16 15.77 4.18
C LYS A 182 19.45 16.94 3.50
N GLY A 183 20.21 17.76 2.78
CA GLY A 183 19.65 18.86 1.98
C GLY A 183 18.72 18.35 0.87
N ALA A 184 19.11 17.28 0.20
CA ALA A 184 18.29 16.64 -0.84
C ALA A 184 16.94 16.11 -0.29
N ILE A 185 16.97 15.44 0.87
CA ILE A 185 15.76 14.97 1.56
C ILE A 185 14.86 16.16 1.91
N ALA A 186 15.42 17.21 2.50
CA ALA A 186 14.67 18.41 2.87
C ALA A 186 14.05 19.11 1.65
N GLU A 187 14.77 19.15 0.51
CA GLU A 187 14.26 19.73 -0.73
C GLU A 187 13.16 18.87 -1.35
N TRP A 188 13.37 17.56 -1.46
CA TRP A 188 12.40 16.63 -2.01
C TRP A 188 11.08 16.63 -1.22
N SER A 189 11.15 16.70 0.11
CA SER A 189 9.98 16.70 0.98
C SER A 189 9.06 17.93 0.81
N LYS A 190 9.56 19.00 0.17
CA LYS A 190 8.78 20.21 -0.13
C LYS A 190 7.97 20.10 -1.41
N ASP A 191 8.18 19.05 -2.22
CA ASP A 191 7.47 18.90 -3.47
C ASP A 191 5.95 18.85 -3.22
N LYS A 192 5.25 19.82 -3.78
CA LYS A 192 3.81 20.00 -3.63
C LYS A 192 2.96 18.88 -4.24
N TYR A 193 3.56 18.12 -5.14
CA TYR A 193 2.88 17.00 -5.79
C TYR A 193 3.01 15.69 -4.99
N LEU A 194 4.02 15.55 -4.16
CA LEU A 194 4.16 14.36 -3.30
C LEU A 194 3.11 14.37 -2.19
N ILE A 195 3.00 15.48 -1.50
CA ILE A 195 2.02 15.70 -0.43
C ILE A 195 1.29 16.99 -0.75
N ALA A 196 -0.03 16.97 -0.78
CA ALA A 196 -0.83 18.16 -0.99
C ALA A 196 -0.49 19.24 0.05
N SER A 197 -0.44 20.50 -0.38
CA SER A 197 0.20 21.60 0.34
C SER A 197 -0.31 21.86 1.76
N GLN A 198 -1.51 21.43 2.09
CA GLN A 198 -2.15 21.66 3.39
C GLN A 198 -1.95 20.54 4.41
N ASN A 199 -1.30 19.43 4.05
CA ASN A 199 -1.16 18.27 4.94
C ASN A 199 0.22 18.19 5.57
N GLU A 200 0.48 19.06 6.54
CA GLU A 200 1.76 19.11 7.26
C GLU A 200 2.07 17.82 8.05
N ALA A 201 1.03 17.11 8.51
CA ALA A 201 1.23 15.85 9.24
C ALA A 201 1.77 14.75 8.32
N ALA A 202 1.21 14.59 7.11
CA ALA A 202 1.70 13.64 6.11
C ALA A 202 3.09 14.04 5.60
N ARG A 203 3.36 15.35 5.43
CA ARG A 203 4.69 15.85 5.06
C ARG A 203 5.76 15.50 6.06
N ARG A 204 5.47 15.62 7.37
CA ARG A 204 6.38 15.19 8.43
C ARG A 204 6.63 13.68 8.37
N LYS A 205 5.59 12.86 8.20
CA LYS A 205 5.74 11.40 8.05
C LYS A 205 6.64 11.04 6.87
N LEU A 206 6.45 11.70 5.72
CA LEU A 206 7.32 11.49 4.55
C LEU A 206 8.78 11.86 4.87
N LEU A 207 9.00 13.01 5.51
CA LEU A 207 10.32 13.45 5.92
C LEU A 207 10.97 12.48 6.91
N ASP A 208 10.21 11.96 7.87
CA ASP A 208 10.69 10.98 8.84
C ASP A 208 11.12 9.67 8.16
N LEU A 209 10.33 9.18 7.19
CA LEU A 209 10.65 7.99 6.40
C LEU A 209 11.96 8.18 5.60
N LEU A 210 12.09 9.29 4.88
CA LEU A 210 13.26 9.62 4.09
C LEU A 210 14.51 9.78 4.98
N THR A 211 14.35 10.36 6.18
CA THR A 211 15.45 10.57 7.13
C THR A 211 15.88 9.26 7.80
N ALA A 212 14.95 8.34 8.02
CA ALA A 212 15.24 7.03 8.62
C ALA A 212 16.05 6.12 7.68
N SER A 213 15.90 6.30 6.37
CA SER A 213 16.58 5.49 5.33
C SER A 213 17.16 6.38 4.23
N PRO A 214 18.18 7.22 4.54
CA PRO A 214 18.72 8.19 3.59
C PRO A 214 19.34 7.51 2.35
N GLN A 215 19.76 6.25 2.45
CA GLN A 215 20.25 5.46 1.32
C GLN A 215 19.21 5.26 0.21
N ASP A 216 17.92 5.29 0.53
CA ASP A 216 16.84 5.17 -0.45
C ASP A 216 16.90 6.31 -1.49
N MET A 217 17.38 7.50 -1.08
CA MET A 217 17.57 8.65 -1.97
C MET A 217 18.85 8.58 -2.82
N THR A 218 19.81 7.74 -2.43
CA THR A 218 21.09 7.59 -3.12
C THR A 218 21.18 6.28 -3.90
N HIS A 219 20.11 5.50 -3.90
CA HIS A 219 20.08 4.25 -4.63
C HIS A 219 20.24 4.48 -6.14
N GLU A 220 21.24 3.86 -6.71
CA GLU A 220 21.47 3.83 -8.15
C GLU A 220 21.07 2.45 -8.70
N ALA A 221 20.10 2.42 -9.60
CA ALA A 221 19.63 1.20 -10.25
C ALA A 221 20.45 0.85 -11.49
N ASN A 222 21.77 1.12 -11.48
CA ASN A 222 22.63 0.97 -12.64
C ASN A 222 22.70 -0.47 -13.19
N ASP A 223 22.51 -1.45 -12.27
CA ASP A 223 22.57 -2.89 -12.62
C ASP A 223 21.16 -3.49 -12.85
N MET A 224 20.11 -2.65 -12.91
CA MET A 224 18.76 -3.14 -13.17
C MET A 224 18.54 -3.46 -14.65
N ILE A 225 18.10 -4.66 -14.92
CA ILE A 225 17.71 -5.10 -16.27
C ILE A 225 16.32 -4.55 -16.56
N MET A 226 16.24 -3.64 -17.52
CA MET A 226 14.95 -3.10 -17.97
C MET A 226 14.17 -4.15 -18.75
N THR A 227 12.83 -4.15 -18.61
CA THR A 227 12.00 -5.04 -19.41
C THR A 227 12.21 -4.79 -20.92
N PRO A 228 12.51 -5.83 -21.70
CA PRO A 228 12.78 -5.67 -23.15
C PRO A 228 11.53 -5.30 -23.95
N LYS A 229 10.34 -5.49 -23.36
CA LYS A 229 9.04 -5.19 -23.96
C LYS A 229 8.24 -4.31 -23.01
N PRO A 230 8.33 -2.98 -23.13
CA PRO A 230 7.64 -2.07 -22.25
C PRO A 230 6.12 -2.22 -22.33
N ALA A 231 5.45 -1.97 -21.20
CA ALA A 231 4.03 -2.24 -21.04
C ALA A 231 3.11 -1.34 -21.88
N ILE A 232 3.56 -0.14 -22.28
CA ILE A 232 2.72 0.83 -23.01
C ILE A 232 2.04 0.25 -24.28
N GLY A 233 2.67 -0.71 -24.94
CA GLY A 233 2.12 -1.36 -26.13
C GLY A 233 1.42 -2.70 -25.86
N ARG A 234 1.18 -3.06 -24.56
CA ARG A 234 0.77 -4.40 -24.17
C ARG A 234 -0.32 -4.42 -23.07
N LEU A 235 -0.86 -3.26 -22.71
CA LEU A 235 -1.82 -3.14 -21.62
C LEU A 235 -3.09 -3.97 -21.84
N ASP A 236 -3.48 -4.21 -23.08
CA ASP A 236 -4.63 -5.04 -23.47
C ASP A 236 -4.43 -6.55 -23.20
N GLU A 237 -3.18 -6.98 -22.97
CA GLU A 237 -2.87 -8.35 -22.57
C GLU A 237 -3.25 -8.61 -21.10
N ILE A 238 -3.35 -7.57 -20.25
CA ILE A 238 -3.68 -7.70 -18.83
C ILE A 238 -5.18 -8.05 -18.66
N LYS A 239 -5.43 -9.20 -18.02
CA LYS A 239 -6.78 -9.70 -17.74
C LYS A 239 -7.17 -9.57 -16.27
N ALA A 240 -6.20 -9.33 -15.39
CA ALA A 240 -6.43 -9.14 -13.98
C ALA A 240 -7.34 -7.92 -13.74
N PRO A 241 -8.38 -8.03 -12.91
CA PRO A 241 -9.17 -6.88 -12.48
C PRO A 241 -8.23 -5.80 -11.93
N THR A 242 -8.41 -4.55 -12.37
CA THR A 242 -7.47 -3.48 -12.07
C THR A 242 -8.18 -2.24 -11.51
N LEU A 243 -7.76 -1.80 -10.33
CA LEU A 243 -8.13 -0.51 -9.74
C LEU A 243 -6.94 0.43 -9.81
N ILE A 244 -7.14 1.62 -10.36
CA ILE A 244 -6.15 2.70 -10.35
C ILE A 244 -6.63 3.75 -9.35
N ILE A 245 -5.76 4.17 -8.43
CA ILE A 245 -6.04 5.22 -7.46
C ILE A 245 -5.00 6.33 -7.63
N THR A 246 -5.45 7.56 -7.90
CA THR A 246 -4.57 8.74 -8.00
C THR A 246 -5.06 9.86 -7.09
N GLY A 247 -4.17 10.72 -6.65
CA GLY A 247 -4.55 11.96 -5.98
C GLY A 247 -4.96 13.05 -6.99
N ALA A 248 -5.91 13.91 -6.67
CA ALA A 248 -6.29 15.01 -7.56
C ALA A 248 -5.14 16.02 -7.77
N ALA A 249 -4.24 16.13 -6.79
CA ALA A 249 -3.05 16.98 -6.84
C ALA A 249 -1.76 16.21 -7.19
N ASP A 250 -1.88 14.99 -7.71
CA ASP A 250 -0.74 14.16 -8.13
C ASP A 250 0.04 14.80 -9.29
N ILE A 251 1.25 14.33 -9.50
CA ILE A 251 2.17 14.77 -10.56
C ILE A 251 1.46 14.68 -11.92
N PRO A 252 1.49 15.72 -12.76
CA PRO A 252 0.80 15.71 -14.07
C PRO A 252 1.20 14.52 -14.95
N ASP A 253 2.48 14.14 -14.97
CA ASP A 253 2.95 12.97 -15.71
C ASP A 253 2.34 11.67 -15.19
N VAL A 254 2.23 11.51 -13.88
CA VAL A 254 1.59 10.35 -13.25
C VAL A 254 0.10 10.30 -13.58
N GLN A 255 -0.57 11.44 -13.63
CA GLN A 255 -1.97 11.52 -14.09
C GLN A 255 -2.11 11.07 -15.55
N ALA A 256 -1.16 11.46 -16.41
CA ALA A 256 -1.13 11.03 -17.82
C ALA A 256 -0.86 9.52 -17.95
N HIS A 257 0.12 8.99 -17.19
CA HIS A 257 0.43 7.56 -17.15
C HIS A 257 -0.80 6.76 -16.66
N ALA A 258 -1.44 7.19 -15.58
CA ALA A 258 -2.64 6.55 -15.05
C ALA A 258 -3.80 6.56 -16.06
N GLY A 259 -3.97 7.64 -16.83
CA GLY A 259 -4.96 7.73 -17.91
C GLY A 259 -4.66 6.76 -19.07
N ALA A 260 -3.39 6.61 -19.43
CA ALA A 260 -2.98 5.64 -20.45
C ALA A 260 -3.21 4.19 -19.99
N ILE A 261 -2.91 3.89 -18.71
CA ILE A 261 -3.16 2.57 -18.12
C ILE A 261 -4.66 2.27 -18.07
N GLU A 262 -5.49 3.24 -17.65
CA GLU A 262 -6.94 3.11 -17.63
C GLU A 262 -7.52 2.83 -19.02
N ALA A 263 -7.05 3.54 -20.04
CA ALA A 263 -7.50 3.35 -21.41
C ALA A 263 -7.01 2.03 -22.03
N GLY A 264 -5.85 1.52 -21.58
CA GLY A 264 -5.21 0.34 -22.18
C GLY A 264 -5.62 -0.99 -21.55
N ILE A 265 -5.92 -1.03 -20.25
CA ILE A 265 -6.35 -2.27 -19.57
C ILE A 265 -7.87 -2.39 -19.61
N PRO A 266 -8.45 -3.42 -20.29
CA PRO A 266 -9.89 -3.51 -20.49
C PRO A 266 -10.72 -3.57 -19.20
N SER A 267 -10.17 -4.14 -18.12
CA SER A 267 -10.81 -4.29 -16.81
C SER A 267 -10.51 -3.15 -15.84
N ALA A 268 -9.73 -2.14 -16.26
CA ALA A 268 -9.33 -1.06 -15.37
C ALA A 268 -10.47 -0.08 -15.07
N ARG A 269 -10.49 0.39 -13.82
CA ARG A 269 -11.26 1.56 -13.41
C ARG A 269 -10.40 2.48 -12.57
N ARG A 270 -10.62 3.76 -12.66
CA ARG A 270 -9.85 4.76 -11.93
C ARG A 270 -10.71 5.48 -10.90
N VAL A 271 -10.12 5.71 -9.73
CA VAL A 271 -10.66 6.56 -8.66
C VAL A 271 -9.66 7.67 -8.40
N VAL A 272 -10.14 8.91 -8.36
CA VAL A 272 -9.35 10.10 -8.02
C VAL A 272 -9.70 10.49 -6.59
N MET A 273 -8.72 10.54 -5.70
CA MET A 273 -8.90 10.99 -4.33
C MET A 273 -8.68 12.50 -4.24
N GLU A 274 -9.70 13.22 -3.79
CA GLU A 274 -9.66 14.66 -3.70
C GLU A 274 -8.75 15.18 -2.58
N GLY A 275 -8.00 16.26 -2.86
CA GLY A 275 -7.21 16.98 -1.87
C GLY A 275 -5.95 16.25 -1.40
N VAL A 276 -5.44 15.28 -2.17
CA VAL A 276 -4.21 14.54 -1.90
C VAL A 276 -3.29 14.53 -3.11
N GLY A 277 -2.00 14.38 -2.87
CA GLY A 277 -0.94 14.27 -3.87
C GLY A 277 -0.60 12.83 -4.21
N HIS A 278 0.69 12.62 -4.55
CA HIS A 278 1.22 11.35 -5.02
C HIS A 278 1.26 10.26 -3.92
N VAL A 279 1.66 10.62 -2.70
CA VAL A 279 1.77 9.69 -1.57
C VAL A 279 0.46 9.68 -0.77
N LEU A 280 -0.65 9.44 -1.48
CA LEU A 280 -2.02 9.58 -0.99
C LEU A 280 -2.34 8.71 0.24
N TYR A 281 -1.69 7.56 0.38
CA TYR A 281 -1.84 6.65 1.51
C TYR A 281 -1.19 7.16 2.81
N LEU A 282 -0.31 8.16 2.76
CA LEU A 282 0.14 8.90 3.95
C LEU A 282 -0.80 10.05 4.29
N GLU A 283 -1.50 10.62 3.29
CA GLU A 283 -2.38 11.75 3.48
C GLU A 283 -3.77 11.33 3.98
N LYS A 284 -4.34 10.30 3.38
CA LYS A 284 -5.66 9.75 3.72
C LYS A 284 -5.63 8.23 3.82
N PRO A 285 -4.89 7.66 4.79
CA PRO A 285 -4.68 6.20 4.90
C PRO A 285 -5.98 5.41 4.99
N ALA A 286 -6.94 5.84 5.80
CA ALA A 286 -8.21 5.13 5.96
C ALA A 286 -9.08 5.15 4.69
N GLU A 287 -9.09 6.25 3.94
CA GLU A 287 -9.82 6.35 2.67
C GLU A 287 -9.18 5.44 1.62
N PHE A 288 -7.85 5.48 1.51
CA PHE A 288 -7.10 4.60 0.62
C PHE A 288 -7.33 3.12 0.95
N ALA A 289 -7.14 2.73 2.23
CA ALA A 289 -7.33 1.35 2.67
C ALA A 289 -8.75 0.86 2.34
N ARG A 290 -9.78 1.63 2.64
CA ARG A 290 -11.18 1.30 2.32
C ARG A 290 -11.40 1.09 0.81
N LEU A 291 -10.85 1.94 -0.05
CA LEU A 291 -10.99 1.80 -1.51
C LEU A 291 -10.31 0.54 -2.03
N ALA A 292 -9.09 0.27 -1.57
CA ALA A 292 -8.31 -0.89 -1.99
C ALA A 292 -8.92 -2.20 -1.46
N ILE A 293 -9.26 -2.27 -0.17
CA ILE A 293 -9.84 -3.45 0.47
C ILE A 293 -11.20 -3.80 -0.16
N ASN A 294 -12.09 -2.81 -0.32
CA ASN A 294 -13.39 -3.06 -0.94
C ASN A 294 -13.27 -3.60 -2.38
N PHE A 295 -12.26 -3.15 -3.13
CA PHE A 295 -12.02 -3.67 -4.47
C PHE A 295 -11.54 -5.12 -4.44
N LEU A 296 -10.56 -5.42 -3.58
CA LEU A 296 -9.98 -6.75 -3.47
C LEU A 296 -11.00 -7.78 -2.95
N GLU A 297 -11.84 -7.42 -1.97
CA GLU A 297 -12.89 -8.31 -1.45
C GLU A 297 -14.03 -8.54 -2.45
N ALA A 298 -14.43 -7.52 -3.21
CA ALA A 298 -15.53 -7.66 -4.19
C ALA A 298 -15.22 -8.69 -5.27
N ASN A 299 -13.97 -8.80 -5.69
CA ASN A 299 -13.56 -9.74 -6.73
C ASN A 299 -13.39 -11.17 -6.20
N GLN A 300 -13.13 -11.38 -4.90
CA GLN A 300 -13.15 -12.71 -4.28
C GLN A 300 -14.53 -13.38 -4.38
N LEU A 301 -15.60 -12.59 -4.26
CA LEU A 301 -16.97 -13.10 -4.30
C LEU A 301 -17.39 -13.49 -5.72
N ALA A 302 -16.68 -12.99 -6.73
CA ALA A 302 -16.97 -13.27 -8.14
C ALA A 302 -16.30 -14.55 -8.67
N GLU A 303 -15.29 -15.09 -7.98
CA GLU A 303 -14.70 -16.38 -8.36
C GLU A 303 -15.65 -17.54 -7.97
N PRO A 304 -16.04 -18.42 -8.93
CA PRO A 304 -16.86 -19.58 -8.60
C PRO A 304 -16.11 -20.46 -7.62
N ARG A 305 -16.74 -20.80 -6.48
CA ARG A 305 -16.20 -21.79 -5.55
C ARG A 305 -15.90 -23.05 -6.34
N GLN A 306 -14.62 -23.38 -6.48
CA GLN A 306 -14.25 -24.72 -6.90
C GLN A 306 -14.75 -25.68 -5.80
N GLU A 307 -15.89 -26.32 -6.09
CA GLU A 307 -16.36 -27.45 -5.29
C GLU A 307 -15.23 -28.46 -5.27
N LEU A 308 -14.71 -28.71 -4.05
CA LEU A 308 -13.91 -29.90 -3.75
C LEU A 308 -14.80 -31.11 -4.14
N ARG A 309 -14.66 -31.56 -5.37
CA ARG A 309 -15.14 -32.89 -5.73
C ARG A 309 -14.30 -33.84 -4.91
N SER A 310 -14.88 -34.30 -3.80
CA SER A 310 -14.43 -35.48 -3.08
C SER A 310 -14.29 -36.60 -4.12
N GLN A 311 -13.06 -37.01 -4.40
CA GLN A 311 -12.81 -38.32 -4.97
C GLN A 311 -13.18 -39.32 -3.86
N GLY A 312 -14.44 -39.73 -3.86
CA GLY A 312 -14.88 -40.97 -3.29
C GLY A 312 -14.98 -41.94 -4.47
N ASP A 313 -14.06 -42.85 -4.46
CA ASP A 313 -14.27 -44.28 -4.73
C ASP A 313 -12.94 -45.02 -4.54
#